data_da8265065710a33affb5b4ba6bc98bf6
#
_entry.id   da8265065710a33affb5b4ba6bc98bf6
#
_cell.length_a   1.000
_cell.length_b   1.000
_cell.length_c   1.000
_cell.angle_alpha   90.00
_cell.angle_beta   90.00
_cell.angle_gamma   90.00
#
_symmetry.space_group_name_H-M   'P 1'
#
loop_
_entity.id
_entity.type
_entity.pdbx_description
1 polymer ?
#
loop_
_entity_poly.entity_id
_entity_poly.type
_entity_poly.pdbx_seq_one_letter_code
_entity_poly.pdbx_strand_id
1 'polypeptide(L)'
;MKNIKAIMCDVDGTLLTDDGVVSPFTIEMIKRVREKGILFGLSTGRDVNSVQTLLKTWGIDGLVDSIVGTGGAEIYDYVMNVEKSSYPLAGALI
;
A
#
# COMPACT_ATOMS: atom_id res chain seq x y z
N MET A 1 -22.67 6.24 -10.88
CA MET A 1 -21.32 6.48 -10.42
C MET A 1 -20.79 5.26 -9.67
N LYS A 2 -19.57 4.95 -9.91
CA LYS A 2 -18.98 3.81 -9.26
C LYS A 2 -18.29 4.18 -7.97
N ASN A 3 -18.47 3.35 -6.96
CA ASN A 3 -17.75 3.51 -5.72
C ASN A 3 -16.40 2.82 -5.85
N ILE A 4 -15.35 3.60 -5.73
CA ILE A 4 -14.01 3.04 -5.73
C ILE A 4 -13.67 2.74 -4.29
N LYS A 5 -13.36 1.49 -4.02
CA LYS A 5 -12.98 1.08 -2.68
C LYS A 5 -11.49 0.89 -2.61
N ALA A 6 -10.93 1.28 -1.51
CA ALA A 6 -9.49 1.13 -1.28
C ALA A 6 -9.25 0.66 0.14
N ILE A 7 -8.30 -0.24 0.28
CA ILE A 7 -7.87 -0.72 1.58
C ILE A 7 -6.45 -0.24 1.80
N MET A 8 -6.22 0.44 2.92
CA MET A 8 -4.89 0.88 3.30
C MET A 8 -4.43 0.03 4.46
N CYS A 9 -3.26 -0.53 4.34
CA CYS A 9 -2.71 -1.45 5.32
C CYS A 9 -1.43 -0.88 5.92
N ASP A 10 -1.32 -0.90 7.24
CA ASP A 10 -0.07 -0.53 7.90
C ASP A 10 1.00 -1.54 7.54
N VAL A 11 2.22 -1.04 7.34
CA VAL A 11 3.34 -1.90 7.00
C VAL A 11 3.88 -2.59 8.25
N ASP A 12 4.40 -1.80 9.17
CA ASP A 12 5.03 -2.36 10.35
C ASP A 12 3.98 -2.79 11.37
N GLY A 13 4.09 -4.03 11.84
CA GLY A 13 3.19 -4.56 12.85
C GLY A 13 1.88 -5.10 12.31
N THR A 14 1.59 -4.93 11.03
CA THR A 14 0.34 -5.42 10.44
C THR A 14 0.62 -6.23 9.18
N LEU A 15 1.22 -5.61 8.17
CA LEU A 15 1.53 -6.32 6.92
C LEU A 15 2.66 -7.31 7.11
N LEU A 16 3.70 -6.88 7.80
CA LEU A 16 4.90 -7.70 7.99
C LEU A 16 4.75 -8.61 9.19
N THR A 17 5.26 -9.82 9.05
CA THR A 17 5.37 -10.74 10.19
C THR A 17 6.51 -10.27 11.09
N ASP A 18 6.69 -10.95 12.23
CA ASP A 18 7.79 -10.65 13.15
C ASP A 18 9.15 -10.80 12.47
N ASP A 19 9.21 -11.64 11.45
CA ASP A 19 10.44 -11.85 10.69
C ASP A 19 10.68 -10.78 9.63
N GLY A 20 9.75 -9.82 9.52
CA GLY A 20 9.91 -8.74 8.55
C GLY A 20 9.58 -9.13 7.12
N VAL A 21 8.73 -10.12 6.94
CA VAL A 21 8.31 -10.57 5.60
C VAL A 21 6.80 -10.57 5.51
N VAL A 22 6.30 -10.62 4.27
CA VAL A 22 4.87 -10.74 4.04
C VAL A 22 4.58 -12.21 3.78
N SER A 23 3.66 -12.79 4.57
CA SER A 23 3.38 -14.21 4.45
C SER A 23 2.67 -14.51 3.12
N PRO A 24 2.81 -15.76 2.62
CA PRO A 24 2.10 -16.15 1.39
C PRO A 24 0.60 -16.00 1.51
N PHE A 25 0.04 -16.22 2.70
CA PHE A 25 -1.37 -16.05 2.94
C PHE A 25 -1.79 -14.60 2.71
N THR A 26 -0.99 -13.66 3.22
CA THR A 26 -1.27 -12.25 3.05
C THR A 26 -1.18 -11.84 1.58
N ILE A 27 -0.18 -12.36 0.86
CA ILE A 27 -0.02 -12.08 -0.56
C ILE A 27 -1.25 -12.56 -1.32
N GLU A 28 -1.74 -13.74 -0.99
CA GLU A 28 -2.92 -14.29 -1.64
C GLU A 28 -4.15 -13.44 -1.36
N MET A 29 -4.28 -12.95 -0.14
CA MET A 29 -5.39 -12.06 0.23
C MET A 29 -5.36 -10.76 -0.56
N ILE A 30 -4.16 -10.21 -0.74
CA ILE A 30 -4.01 -8.98 -1.51
C ILE A 30 -4.46 -9.21 -2.94
N LYS A 31 -4.05 -10.32 -3.53
CA LYS A 31 -4.44 -10.65 -4.91
C LYS A 31 -5.94 -10.76 -5.03
N ARG A 32 -6.60 -11.41 -4.07
CA ARG A 32 -8.05 -11.56 -4.11
C ARG A 32 -8.78 -10.24 -3.98
N VAL A 33 -8.28 -9.37 -3.11
CA VAL A 33 -8.86 -8.04 -2.93
C VAL A 33 -8.80 -7.28 -4.24
N ARG A 34 -7.65 -7.31 -4.90
CA ARG A 34 -7.48 -6.59 -6.16
C ARG A 34 -8.32 -7.17 -7.28
N GLU A 35 -8.51 -8.48 -7.28
CA GLU A 35 -9.36 -9.13 -8.27
C GLU A 35 -10.80 -8.65 -8.19
N LYS A 36 -11.22 -8.20 -7.03
CA LYS A 36 -12.57 -7.67 -6.84
C LYS A 36 -12.68 -6.19 -7.20
N GLY A 37 -11.61 -5.62 -7.74
CA GLY A 37 -11.62 -4.21 -8.12
C GLY A 37 -11.36 -3.27 -6.96
N ILE A 38 -10.84 -3.79 -5.85
CA ILE A 38 -10.52 -2.97 -4.69
C ILE A 38 -9.05 -2.58 -4.78
N LEU A 39 -8.77 -1.31 -4.59
CA LEU A 39 -7.39 -0.83 -4.60
C LEU A 39 -6.72 -1.20 -3.27
N PHE A 40 -5.48 -1.59 -3.35
CA PHE A 40 -4.71 -1.95 -2.16
C PHE A 40 -3.53 -0.99 -2.02
N GLY A 41 -3.42 -0.37 -0.86
CA GLY A 41 -2.34 0.56 -0.60
C GLY A 41 -1.67 0.30 0.72
N LEU A 42 -0.51 0.92 0.90
CA LEU A 42 0.27 0.80 2.13
C LEU A 42 0.33 2.16 2.82
N SER A 43 0.25 2.12 4.15
CA SER A 43 0.37 3.31 4.98
C SER A 43 1.53 3.05 5.95
N THR A 44 2.48 3.99 6.01
CA THR A 44 3.68 3.75 6.80
C THR A 44 4.32 5.06 7.22
N GLY A 45 5.09 5.01 8.31
CA GLY A 45 5.92 6.14 8.68
C GLY A 45 7.23 6.21 7.91
N ARG A 46 7.54 5.17 7.12
CA ARG A 46 8.73 5.16 6.28
C ARG A 46 8.48 6.05 5.07
N ASP A 47 9.57 6.52 4.45
CA ASP A 47 9.42 7.28 3.21
C ASP A 47 9.04 6.35 2.06
N VAL A 48 8.38 6.93 1.04
CA VAL A 48 7.89 6.15 -0.10
C VAL A 48 9.02 5.42 -0.81
N ASN A 49 10.15 6.07 -1.00
CA ASN A 49 11.28 5.46 -1.69
C ASN A 49 11.75 4.18 -0.99
N SER A 50 11.85 4.23 0.33
CA SER A 50 12.28 3.07 1.10
C SER A 50 11.31 1.90 0.91
N VAL A 51 10.01 2.20 0.96
CA VAL A 51 9.00 1.17 0.79
C VAL A 51 9.05 0.60 -0.62
N GLN A 52 9.18 1.44 -1.63
CA GLN A 52 9.24 0.98 -3.01
C GLN A 52 10.40 0.00 -3.22
N THR A 53 11.53 0.28 -2.58
CA THR A 53 12.69 -0.59 -2.67
C THR A 53 12.41 -1.96 -2.05
N LEU A 54 11.60 -1.99 -1.01
CA LEU A 54 11.32 -3.21 -0.28
C LEU A 54 10.18 -4.04 -0.87
N LEU A 55 9.37 -3.49 -1.77
CA LEU A 55 8.24 -4.22 -2.32
C LEU A 55 8.65 -5.55 -2.95
N LYS A 56 9.77 -5.57 -3.64
CA LYS A 56 10.27 -6.79 -4.26
C LYS A 56 10.69 -7.80 -3.21
N THR A 57 11.40 -7.33 -2.20
CA THR A 57 11.84 -8.18 -1.11
C THR A 57 10.65 -8.81 -0.41
N TRP A 58 9.57 -8.06 -0.26
CA TRP A 58 8.36 -8.56 0.38
C TRP A 58 7.50 -9.41 -0.56
N GLY A 59 7.81 -9.43 -1.85
CA GLY A 59 7.06 -10.24 -2.81
C GLY A 59 5.71 -9.65 -3.20
N ILE A 60 5.54 -8.34 -3.04
CA ILE A 60 4.27 -7.68 -3.36
C ILE A 60 4.43 -6.56 -4.37
N ASP A 61 5.57 -6.50 -5.05
CA ASP A 61 5.72 -5.53 -6.13
C ASP A 61 4.73 -5.87 -7.23
N GLY A 62 4.08 -4.84 -7.75
CA GLY A 62 3.01 -5.04 -8.73
C GLY A 62 1.66 -5.30 -8.10
N LEU A 63 1.59 -5.47 -6.78
CA LEU A 63 0.31 -5.71 -6.09
C LEU A 63 -0.16 -4.50 -5.28
N VAL A 64 0.62 -3.44 -5.25
CA VAL A 64 0.31 -2.25 -4.46
C VAL A 64 -0.11 -1.13 -5.39
N ASP A 65 -1.25 -0.53 -5.11
CA ASP A 65 -1.79 0.54 -5.94
C ASP A 65 -1.37 1.92 -5.47
N SER A 66 -1.04 2.06 -4.20
CA SER A 66 -0.58 3.35 -3.68
C SER A 66 0.23 3.14 -2.40
N ILE A 67 1.06 4.12 -2.10
CA ILE A 67 1.85 4.13 -0.87
C ILE A 67 1.73 5.50 -0.24
N VAL A 68 1.32 5.52 1.03
CA VAL A 68 1.29 6.72 1.83
C VAL A 68 2.41 6.60 2.83
N GLY A 69 3.42 7.43 2.69
CA GLY A 69 4.61 7.35 3.51
C GLY A 69 4.82 8.56 4.38
N THR A 70 5.83 8.50 5.23
CA THR A 70 6.25 9.59 6.11
C THR A 70 5.08 10.16 6.90
N GLY A 71 4.24 9.24 7.45
CA GLY A 71 3.12 9.67 8.26
C GLY A 71 2.04 10.43 7.52
N GLY A 72 1.95 10.25 6.21
CA GLY A 72 0.93 10.91 5.39
C GLY A 72 1.44 12.07 4.59
N ALA A 73 2.74 12.39 4.72
CA ALA A 73 3.31 13.56 4.02
C ALA A 73 3.67 13.26 2.58
N GLU A 74 3.84 11.98 2.22
CA GLU A 74 4.20 11.57 0.88
C GLU A 74 3.22 10.53 0.38
N ILE A 75 2.82 10.65 -0.89
CA ILE A 75 1.92 9.69 -1.49
C ILE A 75 2.43 9.37 -2.89
N TYR A 76 2.52 8.07 -3.19
CA TYR A 76 2.79 7.62 -4.54
C TYR A 76 1.62 6.78 -5.02
N ASP A 77 1.10 7.11 -6.18
CA ASP A 77 -0.07 6.45 -6.74
C ASP A 77 0.35 5.70 -8.00
N TYR A 78 0.42 4.39 -7.89
CA TYR A 78 0.81 3.55 -9.02
C TYR A 78 -0.24 3.53 -10.11
N VAL A 79 -1.50 3.72 -9.75
CA VAL A 79 -2.57 3.74 -10.74
C VAL A 79 -2.41 4.93 -11.66
N MET A 80 -2.12 6.10 -11.08
CA MET A 80 -1.89 7.31 -11.85
C MET A 80 -0.43 7.50 -12.23
N ASN A 81 0.46 6.69 -11.63
CA ASN A 81 1.89 6.79 -11.83
C ASN A 81 2.42 8.18 -11.48
N VAL A 82 1.95 8.71 -10.36
CA VAL A 82 2.28 10.07 -9.92
C VAL A 82 2.73 10.04 -8.48
N GLU A 83 3.79 10.78 -8.19
CA GLU A 83 4.25 10.98 -6.82
C GLU A 83 3.81 12.36 -6.35
N LYS A 84 3.21 12.42 -5.17
CA LYS A 84 2.71 13.66 -4.62
C LYS A 84 3.16 13.81 -3.17
N SER A 85 3.44 15.06 -2.79
CA SER A 85 3.75 15.42 -1.42
C SER A 85 2.65 16.32 -0.90
N SER A 86 2.43 16.30 0.42
CA SER A 86 1.45 17.17 1.06
C SER A 86 0.06 16.99 0.50
N TYR A 87 -0.27 15.82 0.10
CA TYR A 87 -1.55 15.49 -0.49
C TYR A 87 -2.58 15.27 0.62
N PRO A 88 -3.71 15.98 0.59
CA PRO A 88 -4.71 15.78 1.63
C PRO A 88 -5.36 14.41 1.49
N LEU A 89 -5.39 13.67 2.57
CA LEU A 89 -6.04 12.37 2.58
C LEU A 89 -7.51 12.54 2.87
N ALA A 90 -8.34 12.05 1.99
CA ALA A 90 -9.79 12.20 2.11
C ALA A 90 -10.39 10.88 2.57
N GLY A 91 -10.21 10.55 3.84
CA GLY A 91 -10.90 9.44 4.45
C GLY A 91 -10.68 8.10 3.79
N ALA A 92 -9.50 7.87 3.28
CA ALA A 92 -9.21 6.63 2.58
C ALA A 92 -8.72 5.50 3.49
N LEU A 93 -8.54 5.78 4.76
CA LEU A 93 -8.04 4.78 5.70
C LEU A 93 -9.18 3.91 6.19
N ILE A 94 -8.93 2.64 6.26
CA ILE A 94 -9.89 1.67 6.74
C ILE A 94 -9.25 0.84 7.84
#